data_c78537ec0778418cf0f56c7394ec2e65
#
_entry.id   c78537ec0778418cf0f56c7394ec2e65
#
_cell.length_a   1.000
_cell.length_b   1.000
_cell.length_c   1.000
_cell.angle_alpha   90.00
_cell.angle_beta   90.00
_cell.angle_gamma   90.00
#
_symmetry.space_group_name_H-M   'P 1'
#
loop_
_entity.id
_entity.type
_entity.pdbx_description
1 polymer ?
#
loop_
_entity_poly.entity_id
_entity_poly.type
_entity_poly.pdbx_seq_one_letter_code
_entity_poly.pdbx_strand_id
1 'polypeptide(L)'
;MDRQHYTVTVVIAAPGTPLYTKGKQQLVDGEPATSGPGHMFFVLDDGKSRPASYGFAPITHGQMNGPGKIYDTDASEYHRPAYSRTIEISKEQYEKLHKFGEEPEKFGFDTQYRDVRNNCVDFTWAALNHAGLHRNKSIDVNGLLIPGAGQLLPDVRIPLPLEGPGKDAYRPLRNIHGVESIEAPFPDSPLNREIRNPLPSQRSLQQHILSEERHAPSLKDPTHPGYQLFAQAKDHIQILDREHGRQTDARSANLTCPH
;
A
#
# COMPACT_ATOMS: atom_id res chain seq x y z
N MET A 1 -13.37 20.34 28.90
CA MET A 1 -12.28 20.55 27.92
C MET A 1 -12.22 19.28 27.07
N ASP A 2 -12.56 19.39 25.80
CA ASP A 2 -12.46 18.23 24.91
C ASP A 2 -11.00 17.77 24.83
N ARG A 3 -10.80 16.49 25.07
CA ARG A 3 -9.48 15.86 24.94
C ARG A 3 -9.05 15.95 23.48
N GLN A 4 -7.86 16.44 23.22
CA GLN A 4 -7.31 16.39 21.87
C GLN A 4 -7.07 14.93 21.46
N HIS A 5 -7.56 14.57 20.29
CA HIS A 5 -7.41 13.24 19.70
C HIS A 5 -6.38 13.26 18.58
N TYR A 6 -5.68 12.18 18.47
CA TYR A 6 -4.67 11.98 17.43
C TYR A 6 -4.98 10.69 16.68
N THR A 7 -4.89 10.72 15.38
CA THR A 7 -5.10 9.52 14.57
C THR A 7 -3.99 9.30 13.57
N VAL A 8 -3.77 8.04 13.22
CA VAL A 8 -3.05 7.63 12.03
C VAL A 8 -4.00 6.89 11.10
N THR A 9 -4.00 7.27 9.83
CA THR A 9 -4.71 6.52 8.79
C THR A 9 -3.69 5.89 7.87
N VAL A 10 -3.64 4.57 7.85
CA VAL A 10 -2.85 3.82 6.86
C VAL A 10 -3.70 3.64 5.62
N VAL A 11 -3.15 4.00 4.48
CA VAL A 11 -3.85 4.01 3.18
C VAL A 11 -3.15 3.06 2.22
N ILE A 12 -3.93 2.24 1.53
CA ILE A 12 -3.45 1.30 0.52
C ILE A 12 -4.21 1.52 -0.78
N ALA A 13 -3.52 2.05 -1.77
CA ALA A 13 -4.00 2.19 -3.13
C ALA A 13 -3.65 0.96 -3.96
N ALA A 14 -4.61 0.48 -4.74
CA ALA A 14 -4.39 -0.60 -5.70
C ALA A 14 -3.64 -0.11 -6.95
N PRO A 15 -3.00 -1.01 -7.70
CA PRO A 15 -2.61 -0.71 -9.08
C PRO A 15 -3.81 -0.16 -9.87
N GLY A 16 -3.57 0.84 -10.69
CA GLY A 16 -4.62 1.48 -11.49
C GLY A 16 -5.51 2.49 -10.72
N THR A 17 -5.22 2.77 -9.45
CA THR A 17 -5.92 3.84 -8.71
C THR A 17 -5.67 5.19 -9.40
N PRO A 18 -6.72 5.95 -9.78
CA PRO A 18 -6.57 7.23 -10.44
C PRO A 18 -5.82 8.24 -9.57
N LEU A 19 -4.94 9.02 -10.18
CA LEU A 19 -4.19 10.09 -9.54
C LEU A 19 -4.81 11.46 -9.84
N TYR A 20 -4.80 12.33 -8.85
CA TYR A 20 -5.38 13.66 -8.92
C TYR A 20 -4.37 14.72 -8.49
N THR A 21 -4.49 15.92 -9.05
CA THR A 21 -3.79 17.11 -8.58
C THR A 21 -4.78 18.24 -8.46
N LYS A 22 -4.87 18.84 -7.27
CA LYS A 22 -5.83 19.94 -6.98
C LYS A 22 -7.27 19.59 -7.38
N GLY A 23 -7.69 18.35 -7.09
CA GLY A 23 -9.05 17.87 -7.37
C GLY A 23 -9.34 17.54 -8.83
N LYS A 24 -8.35 17.65 -9.73
CA LYS A 24 -8.48 17.24 -11.14
C LYS A 24 -7.66 16.00 -11.40
N GLN A 25 -8.19 15.07 -12.18
CA GLN A 25 -7.44 13.89 -12.59
C GLN A 25 -6.19 14.31 -13.35
N GLN A 26 -5.05 13.76 -12.95
CA GLN A 26 -3.80 13.94 -13.66
C GLN A 26 -3.86 13.27 -15.02
N LEU A 27 -3.23 13.90 -16.00
CA LEU A 27 -3.06 13.31 -17.31
C LEU A 27 -1.56 13.20 -17.63
N VAL A 28 -1.18 12.07 -18.20
CA VAL A 28 0.14 11.84 -18.78
C VAL A 28 -0.07 11.54 -20.27
N ASP A 29 0.47 12.38 -21.13
CA ASP A 29 0.28 12.30 -22.59
C ASP A 29 -1.21 12.24 -23.02
N GLY A 30 -2.08 12.96 -22.32
CA GLY A 30 -3.51 13.01 -22.60
C GLY A 30 -4.33 11.87 -22.01
N GLU A 31 -3.70 10.86 -21.40
CA GLU A 31 -4.35 9.72 -20.76
C GLU A 31 -4.41 9.91 -19.23
N PRO A 32 -5.46 9.40 -18.56
CA PRO A 32 -5.57 9.45 -17.11
C PRO A 32 -4.36 8.79 -16.41
N ALA A 33 -3.65 9.55 -15.58
CA ALA A 33 -2.58 9.02 -14.76
C ALA A 33 -3.15 8.11 -13.66
N THR A 34 -2.51 6.98 -13.44
CA THR A 34 -2.89 6.00 -12.41
C THR A 34 -1.67 5.53 -11.64
N SER A 35 -1.89 5.03 -10.42
CA SER A 35 -0.85 4.37 -9.66
C SER A 35 -0.38 3.09 -10.37
N GLY A 36 0.90 2.94 -10.63
CA GLY A 36 1.47 1.76 -11.28
C GLY A 36 1.37 0.50 -10.41
N PRO A 37 2.28 0.32 -9.46
CA PRO A 37 2.32 -0.87 -8.60
C PRO A 37 1.30 -0.82 -7.45
N GLY A 38 0.50 0.25 -7.35
CA GLY A 38 -0.19 0.64 -6.15
C GLY A 38 0.70 1.48 -5.24
N HIS A 39 0.16 1.90 -4.09
CA HIS A 39 0.90 2.71 -3.13
C HIS A 39 0.44 2.43 -1.70
N MET A 40 1.35 2.60 -0.74
CA MET A 40 1.06 2.53 0.68
C MET A 40 1.67 3.74 1.36
N PHE A 41 0.87 4.44 2.16
CA PHE A 41 1.30 5.64 2.87
C PHE A 41 0.46 5.82 4.14
N PHE A 42 0.83 6.78 4.98
CA PHE A 42 0.04 7.11 6.15
C PHE A 42 -0.26 8.60 6.24
N VAL A 43 -1.34 8.91 6.93
CA VAL A 43 -1.82 10.28 7.17
C VAL A 43 -1.98 10.46 8.68
N LEU A 44 -1.49 11.56 9.20
CA LEU A 44 -1.62 11.96 10.61
C LEU A 44 -2.61 13.10 10.75
N ASP A 45 -3.49 13.01 11.75
CA ASP A 45 -4.44 14.06 12.06
C ASP A 45 -4.48 14.30 13.58
N ASP A 46 -4.33 15.56 13.98
CA ASP A 46 -4.41 16.00 15.38
C ASP A 46 -5.76 16.66 15.70
N GLY A 47 -6.69 16.66 14.76
CA GLY A 47 -8.00 17.28 14.88
C GLY A 47 -8.02 18.81 14.89
N LYS A 48 -6.87 19.47 14.69
CA LYS A 48 -6.73 20.92 14.71
C LYS A 48 -6.04 21.49 13.48
N SER A 49 -4.93 20.85 13.11
CA SER A 49 -4.11 21.25 11.98
C SER A 49 -4.60 20.57 10.69
N ARG A 50 -4.07 21.02 9.56
CA ARG A 50 -4.26 20.24 8.33
C ARG A 50 -3.58 18.86 8.50
N PRO A 51 -4.25 17.77 8.16
CA PRO A 51 -3.64 16.44 8.21
C PRO A 51 -2.35 16.39 7.40
N ALA A 52 -1.32 15.75 7.96
CA ALA A 52 -0.03 15.54 7.32
C ALA A 52 0.03 14.16 6.66
N SER A 53 0.46 14.08 5.42
CA SER A 53 0.59 12.84 4.63
C SER A 53 2.06 12.49 4.43
N TYR A 54 2.40 11.21 4.50
CA TYR A 54 3.76 10.72 4.34
C TYR A 54 3.77 9.44 3.52
N GLY A 55 4.30 9.52 2.30
CA GLY A 55 4.51 8.38 1.43
C GLY A 55 5.90 8.42 0.80
N PHE A 56 6.51 7.28 0.57
CA PHE A 56 7.85 7.16 0.01
C PHE A 56 7.80 6.67 -1.42
N ALA A 57 8.38 7.45 -2.33
CA ALA A 57 8.43 7.10 -3.74
C ALA A 57 9.73 7.60 -4.40
N PRO A 58 10.09 7.08 -5.58
CA PRO A 58 11.26 7.57 -6.29
C PRO A 58 11.07 9.03 -6.74
N ILE A 59 12.16 9.81 -6.76
CA ILE A 59 12.13 11.21 -7.21
C ILE A 59 11.74 11.27 -8.69
N THR A 60 12.28 10.38 -9.50
CA THR A 60 11.93 10.28 -10.91
C THR A 60 10.80 9.27 -11.07
N HIS A 61 9.66 9.74 -11.53
CA HIS A 61 8.48 8.89 -11.76
C HIS A 61 8.82 7.69 -12.66
N GLY A 62 8.33 6.51 -12.27
CA GLY A 62 8.57 5.27 -13.01
C GLY A 62 9.94 4.62 -12.78
N GLN A 63 10.86 5.24 -12.05
CA GLN A 63 12.10 4.58 -11.66
C GLN A 63 11.85 3.56 -10.56
N MET A 64 12.37 2.36 -10.75
CA MET A 64 12.26 1.28 -9.78
C MET A 64 13.44 1.25 -8.78
N ASN A 65 14.54 1.90 -9.13
CA ASN A 65 15.73 2.03 -8.30
C ASN A 65 16.33 3.43 -8.47
N GLY A 66 16.67 4.08 -7.37
CA GLY A 66 17.27 5.41 -7.40
C GLY A 66 16.96 6.22 -6.15
N PRO A 67 17.29 7.50 -6.13
CA PRO A 67 16.95 8.38 -5.02
C PRO A 67 15.44 8.45 -4.84
N GLY A 68 14.98 8.24 -3.61
CA GLY A 68 13.60 8.44 -3.22
C GLY A 68 13.42 9.69 -2.35
N LYS A 69 12.17 10.08 -2.14
CA LYS A 69 11.80 11.13 -1.19
C LYS A 69 10.46 10.86 -0.56
N ILE A 70 10.19 11.55 0.53
CA ILE A 70 8.89 11.54 1.17
C ILE A 70 7.99 12.59 0.48
N TYR A 71 6.79 12.15 0.11
CA TYR A 71 5.74 12.99 -0.47
C TYR A 71 4.69 13.31 0.58
N ASP A 72 4.26 14.56 0.62
CA ASP A 72 3.24 15.08 1.55
C ASP A 72 1.87 15.28 0.86
N THR A 73 1.77 14.89 -0.40
CA THR A 73 0.60 15.13 -1.25
C THR A 73 -0.27 13.89 -1.47
N ASP A 74 0.18 12.72 -1.07
CA ASP A 74 -0.48 11.43 -1.35
C ASP A 74 -1.95 11.39 -0.93
N ALA A 75 -2.29 11.95 0.24
CA ALA A 75 -3.67 12.01 0.71
C ALA A 75 -4.61 12.80 -0.22
N SER A 76 -4.07 13.74 -0.99
CA SER A 76 -4.81 14.54 -1.97
C SER A 76 -4.72 14.00 -3.40
N GLU A 77 -3.79 13.10 -3.65
CA GLU A 77 -3.53 12.53 -4.96
C GLU A 77 -4.25 11.20 -5.18
N TYR A 78 -4.30 10.34 -4.16
CA TYR A 78 -4.92 9.02 -4.26
C TYR A 78 -6.38 9.05 -3.85
N HIS A 79 -7.28 9.17 -4.82
CA HIS A 79 -8.71 9.13 -4.57
C HIS A 79 -9.25 7.70 -4.57
N ARG A 80 -10.11 7.38 -3.59
CA ARG A 80 -10.74 6.07 -3.43
C ARG A 80 -9.72 4.93 -3.36
N PRO A 81 -8.77 4.98 -2.41
CA PRO A 81 -7.83 3.88 -2.21
C PRO A 81 -8.58 2.57 -1.96
N ALA A 82 -7.96 1.45 -2.29
CA ALA A 82 -8.59 0.13 -2.11
C ALA A 82 -8.92 -0.16 -0.64
N TYR A 83 -8.07 0.33 0.27
CA TYR A 83 -8.23 0.14 1.70
C TYR A 83 -7.67 1.34 2.47
N SER A 84 -8.33 1.68 3.56
CA SER A 84 -7.75 2.56 4.57
C SER A 84 -8.22 2.16 5.96
N ARG A 85 -7.33 2.28 6.94
CA ARG A 85 -7.64 2.09 8.36
C ARG A 85 -7.17 3.28 9.17
N THR A 86 -8.10 3.92 9.86
CA THR A 86 -7.82 4.97 10.82
C THR A 86 -7.79 4.36 12.21
N ILE A 87 -6.77 4.70 12.99
CA ILE A 87 -6.55 4.22 14.36
C ILE A 87 -6.32 5.46 15.24
N GLU A 88 -7.06 5.58 16.33
CA GLU A 88 -6.74 6.56 17.36
C GLU A 88 -5.47 6.15 18.09
N ILE A 89 -4.53 7.08 18.22
CA ILE A 89 -3.21 6.86 18.79
C ILE A 89 -2.93 7.86 19.91
N SER A 90 -1.92 7.58 20.73
CA SER A 90 -1.45 8.52 21.72
C SER A 90 -0.73 9.70 21.09
N LYS A 91 -0.63 10.83 21.80
CA LYS A 91 0.18 11.98 21.39
C LYS A 91 1.63 11.58 21.13
N GLU A 92 2.19 10.71 21.96
CA GLU A 92 3.57 10.23 21.81
C GLU A 92 3.75 9.44 20.49
N GLN A 93 2.80 8.57 20.16
CA GLN A 93 2.82 7.82 18.91
C GLN A 93 2.69 8.75 17.70
N TYR A 94 1.80 9.75 17.78
CA TYR A 94 1.66 10.79 16.76
C TYR A 94 2.98 11.53 16.52
N GLU A 95 3.64 11.98 17.59
CA GLU A 95 4.91 12.71 17.50
C GLU A 95 6.03 11.84 16.91
N LYS A 96 6.07 10.55 17.27
CA LYS A 96 7.03 9.59 16.70
C LYS A 96 6.81 9.41 15.20
N LEU A 97 5.57 9.20 14.78
CA LEU A 97 5.20 9.06 13.36
C LEU A 97 5.52 10.33 12.57
N HIS A 98 5.18 11.49 13.14
CA HIS A 98 5.43 12.78 12.51
C HIS A 98 6.94 13.00 12.28
N LYS A 99 7.75 12.82 13.31
CA LYS A 99 9.21 12.95 13.21
C LYS A 99 9.81 11.95 12.22
N PHE A 100 9.33 10.71 12.24
CA PHE A 100 9.79 9.70 11.28
C PHE A 100 9.41 10.10 9.85
N GLY A 101 8.22 10.61 9.64
CA GLY A 101 7.77 11.06 8.32
C GLY A 101 8.58 12.21 7.76
N GLU A 102 8.99 13.16 8.62
CA GLU A 102 9.79 14.31 8.20
C GLU A 102 11.26 13.97 7.96
N GLU A 103 11.86 13.12 8.81
CA GLU A 103 13.30 12.86 8.81
C GLU A 103 13.61 11.37 8.99
N PRO A 104 13.15 10.48 8.08
CA PRO A 104 13.26 9.03 8.24
C PRO A 104 14.70 8.54 8.36
N GLU A 105 15.64 9.24 7.74
CA GLU A 105 17.07 8.90 7.77
C GLU A 105 17.65 9.01 9.20
N LYS A 106 17.15 9.93 10.04
CA LYS A 106 17.53 10.03 11.44
C LYS A 106 17.16 8.79 12.27
N PHE A 107 16.23 8.01 11.76
CA PHE A 107 15.74 6.76 12.37
C PHE A 107 16.24 5.52 11.64
N GLY A 108 17.24 5.68 10.77
CA GLY A 108 17.90 4.59 10.07
C GLY A 108 17.19 4.08 8.82
N PHE A 109 16.18 4.80 8.33
CA PHE A 109 15.55 4.45 7.06
C PHE A 109 16.40 4.94 5.88
N ASP A 110 16.68 4.04 4.94
CA ASP A 110 17.44 4.35 3.72
C ASP A 110 16.51 5.00 2.69
N THR A 111 16.83 6.21 2.24
CA THR A 111 16.05 6.91 1.22
C THR A 111 16.42 6.54 -0.23
N GLN A 112 17.26 5.53 -0.43
CA GLN A 112 17.43 4.93 -1.76
C GLN A 112 16.25 4.01 -2.05
N TYR A 113 15.40 4.40 -2.98
CA TYR A 113 14.27 3.59 -3.42
C TYR A 113 14.77 2.34 -4.16
N ARG A 114 14.29 1.18 -3.74
CA ARG A 114 14.60 -0.12 -4.36
C ARG A 114 13.32 -0.94 -4.39
N ASP A 115 12.77 -1.10 -5.56
CA ASP A 115 11.48 -1.72 -5.87
C ASP A 115 10.90 -2.73 -4.84
N VAL A 116 11.54 -3.89 -4.69
CA VAL A 116 11.10 -4.96 -3.80
C VAL A 116 11.77 -4.95 -2.42
N ARG A 117 12.73 -4.08 -2.18
CA ARG A 117 13.58 -4.12 -0.98
C ARG A 117 13.50 -2.90 -0.10
N ASN A 118 13.11 -1.76 -0.64
CA ASN A 118 13.03 -0.50 0.08
C ASN A 118 12.07 0.44 -0.63
N ASN A 119 10.79 0.28 -0.39
CA ASN A 119 9.71 0.94 -1.10
C ASN A 119 8.69 1.60 -0.15
N CYS A 120 7.56 2.05 -0.68
CA CYS A 120 6.50 2.69 0.08
C CYS A 120 5.94 1.81 1.22
N VAL A 121 5.91 0.49 1.02
CA VAL A 121 5.46 -0.45 2.06
C VAL A 121 6.46 -0.52 3.20
N ASP A 122 7.76 -0.60 2.87
CA ASP A 122 8.83 -0.63 3.87
C ASP A 122 8.86 0.63 4.71
N PHE A 123 8.74 1.79 4.06
CA PHE A 123 8.65 3.09 4.73
C PHE A 123 7.49 3.14 5.72
N THR A 124 6.29 2.78 5.24
CA THR A 124 5.08 2.84 6.09
C THR A 124 5.21 1.92 7.30
N TRP A 125 5.69 0.67 7.10
CA TRP A 125 5.90 -0.24 8.21
C TRP A 125 7.02 0.19 9.16
N ALA A 126 8.10 0.76 8.64
CA ALA A 126 9.18 1.29 9.49
C ALA A 126 8.65 2.41 10.40
N ALA A 127 7.85 3.34 9.86
CA ALA A 127 7.21 4.39 10.63
C ALA A 127 6.26 3.85 11.71
N LEU A 128 5.36 2.93 11.34
CA LEU A 128 4.41 2.32 12.27
C LEU A 128 5.13 1.58 13.40
N ASN A 129 6.15 0.79 13.07
CA ASN A 129 6.95 0.04 14.04
C ASN A 129 7.71 0.98 14.98
N HIS A 130 8.26 2.08 14.46
CA HIS A 130 8.92 3.10 15.28
C HIS A 130 7.98 3.71 16.32
N ALA A 131 6.70 3.85 15.98
CA ALA A 131 5.66 4.33 16.89
C ALA A 131 5.06 3.23 17.80
N GLY A 132 5.53 1.98 17.69
CA GLY A 132 5.00 0.85 18.47
C GLY A 132 3.68 0.29 17.95
N LEU A 133 3.34 0.57 16.69
CA LEU A 133 2.17 0.01 16.01
C LEU A 133 2.60 -1.18 15.16
N HIS A 134 2.57 -2.35 15.76
CA HIS A 134 3.03 -3.58 15.13
C HIS A 134 1.87 -4.39 14.57
N ARG A 135 2.12 -5.08 13.46
CA ARG A 135 1.18 -6.09 13.00
C ARG A 135 1.19 -7.29 13.97
N ASN A 136 0.01 -7.71 14.35
CA ASN A 136 -0.17 -8.89 15.19
C ASN A 136 -0.38 -10.13 14.29
N LYS A 137 0.69 -10.62 13.69
CA LYS A 137 0.63 -11.80 12.81
C LYS A 137 1.18 -13.03 13.48
N SER A 138 0.43 -14.12 13.31
CA SER A 138 1.00 -15.45 13.27
C SER A 138 1.97 -15.55 12.09
N ILE A 139 3.18 -16.01 12.32
CA ILE A 139 4.13 -16.30 11.25
C ILE A 139 3.74 -17.63 10.64
N ASP A 140 3.43 -17.64 9.34
CA ASP A 140 3.30 -18.88 8.59
C ASP A 140 4.70 -19.34 8.19
N VAL A 141 5.24 -20.26 8.97
CA VAL A 141 6.50 -20.94 8.64
C VAL A 141 6.11 -22.30 8.04
N ASN A 142 6.23 -22.43 6.72
CA ASN A 142 5.89 -23.66 5.98
C ASN A 142 4.47 -24.19 6.25
N GLY A 143 3.48 -23.29 6.39
CA GLY A 143 2.11 -23.67 6.70
C GLY A 143 1.83 -23.89 8.20
N LEU A 144 2.81 -23.69 9.07
CA LEU A 144 2.63 -23.72 10.51
C LEU A 144 2.38 -22.30 11.02
N LEU A 145 1.15 -22.06 11.46
CA LEU A 145 0.76 -20.82 12.13
C LEU A 145 1.28 -20.84 13.57
N ILE A 146 2.20 -19.94 13.91
CA ILE A 146 2.68 -19.74 15.28
C ILE A 146 1.98 -18.50 15.83
N PRO A 147 0.94 -18.65 16.67
CA PRO A 147 0.22 -17.54 17.26
C PRO A 147 1.14 -16.68 18.15
N GLY A 148 1.04 -15.36 18.02
CA GLY A 148 1.78 -14.43 18.87
C GLY A 148 3.26 -14.22 18.52
N ALA A 149 3.82 -14.95 17.54
CA ALA A 149 5.22 -14.78 17.15
C ALA A 149 5.53 -13.38 16.58
N GLY A 150 4.52 -12.70 16.04
CA GLY A 150 4.64 -11.32 15.57
C GLY A 150 4.90 -10.28 16.66
N GLN A 151 4.64 -10.63 17.94
CA GLN A 151 4.94 -9.75 19.06
C GLN A 151 6.41 -9.85 19.53
N LEU A 152 7.06 -10.96 19.23
CA LEU A 152 8.44 -11.27 19.69
C LEU A 152 9.50 -10.85 18.66
N LEU A 153 9.13 -10.73 17.41
CA LEU A 153 10.04 -10.30 16.34
C LEU A 153 9.59 -8.92 15.88
N PRO A 154 10.44 -7.90 15.96
CA PRO A 154 10.16 -6.67 15.23
C PRO A 154 9.87 -7.04 13.77
N ASP A 155 9.05 -6.23 13.07
CA ASP A 155 8.78 -6.41 11.62
C ASP A 155 10.07 -6.33 10.80
N VAL A 156 11.01 -7.15 11.12
CA VAL A 156 12.17 -7.38 10.28
C VAL A 156 11.62 -8.17 9.11
N ARG A 157 11.53 -7.51 7.97
CA ARG A 157 11.58 -8.24 6.71
C ARG A 157 12.91 -8.94 6.68
N ILE A 158 12.95 -10.11 7.24
CA ILE A 158 13.96 -11.05 6.84
C ILE A 158 13.59 -11.35 5.40
N PRO A 159 14.44 -11.02 4.41
CA PRO A 159 14.34 -11.64 3.11
C PRO A 159 14.69 -13.11 3.37
N LEU A 160 13.72 -13.81 3.93
CA LEU A 160 13.84 -15.25 4.05
C LEU A 160 13.84 -15.75 2.62
N PRO A 161 14.85 -16.55 2.22
CA PRO A 161 14.79 -17.31 0.97
C PRO A 161 13.58 -18.25 0.91
N LEU A 162 12.70 -18.21 1.90
CA LEU A 162 11.47 -18.96 2.07
C LEU A 162 10.22 -18.22 1.57
N GLU A 163 10.28 -16.91 1.31
CA GLU A 163 9.25 -16.23 0.53
C GLU A 163 9.54 -16.53 -0.94
N GLY A 164 9.07 -17.69 -1.40
CA GLY A 164 9.13 -18.05 -2.82
C GLY A 164 8.49 -16.96 -3.70
N PRO A 165 8.77 -16.96 -5.01
CA PRO A 165 8.18 -16.03 -5.98
C PRO A 165 6.66 -16.19 -5.96
N GLY A 166 5.97 -15.38 -5.18
CA GLY A 166 4.52 -15.44 -4.97
C GLY A 166 4.03 -14.85 -3.64
N LYS A 167 4.89 -14.64 -2.66
CA LYS A 167 4.53 -13.95 -1.42
C LYS A 167 5.00 -12.49 -1.48
N ASP A 168 4.27 -11.71 -2.23
CA ASP A 168 4.55 -10.33 -2.60
C ASP A 168 4.28 -9.34 -1.47
N ALA A 169 4.93 -9.50 -0.31
CA ALA A 169 4.76 -8.62 0.83
C ALA A 169 5.17 -7.16 0.52
N TYR A 170 5.98 -6.95 -0.50
CA TYR A 170 6.32 -5.63 -1.03
C TYR A 170 5.18 -4.96 -1.80
N ARG A 171 4.11 -5.70 -2.16
CA ARG A 171 2.95 -5.14 -2.85
C ARG A 171 1.99 -4.52 -1.85
N PRO A 172 1.52 -3.28 -2.07
CA PRO A 172 0.62 -2.61 -1.14
C PRO A 172 -0.60 -3.45 -0.75
N LEU A 173 -1.33 -4.02 -1.70
CA LEU A 173 -2.55 -4.80 -1.43
C LEU A 173 -2.33 -6.02 -0.51
N ARG A 174 -1.14 -6.63 -0.54
CA ARG A 174 -0.81 -7.77 0.32
C ARG A 174 -0.64 -7.39 1.79
N ASN A 175 -0.56 -6.09 2.08
CA ASN A 175 -0.39 -5.59 3.44
C ASN A 175 -1.72 -5.28 4.14
N ILE A 176 -2.87 -5.42 3.49
CA ILE A 176 -4.19 -5.15 4.09
C ILE A 176 -4.35 -5.94 5.39
N HIS A 177 -4.17 -7.27 5.36
CA HIS A 177 -4.28 -8.09 6.58
C HIS A 177 -3.26 -7.72 7.66
N GLY A 178 -2.07 -7.26 7.25
CA GLY A 178 -1.09 -6.73 8.20
C GLY A 178 -1.62 -5.50 8.92
N VAL A 179 -2.20 -4.55 8.17
CA VAL A 179 -2.76 -3.32 8.73
C VAL A 179 -3.99 -3.62 9.60
N GLU A 180 -4.87 -4.56 9.18
CA GLU A 180 -6.00 -5.01 9.98
C GLU A 180 -5.58 -5.60 11.33
N SER A 181 -4.44 -6.27 11.35
CA SER A 181 -3.96 -6.96 12.55
C SER A 181 -3.29 -6.03 13.58
N ILE A 182 -3.08 -4.74 13.27
CA ILE A 182 -2.53 -3.79 14.24
C ILE A 182 -3.52 -3.66 15.41
N GLU A 183 -3.06 -3.90 16.63
CA GLU A 183 -3.86 -3.66 17.81
C GLU A 183 -3.99 -2.15 18.07
N ALA A 184 -5.23 -1.66 18.09
CA ALA A 184 -5.47 -0.25 18.32
C ALA A 184 -5.19 0.11 19.80
N PRO A 185 -4.38 1.16 20.08
CA PRO A 185 -4.10 1.60 21.44
C PRO A 185 -5.36 1.98 22.23
N PHE A 186 -6.40 2.40 21.51
CA PHE A 186 -7.72 2.74 22.05
C PHE A 186 -8.79 1.95 21.29
N PRO A 187 -9.00 0.65 21.60
CA PRO A 187 -9.85 -0.23 20.79
C PRO A 187 -11.31 0.24 20.70
N ASP A 188 -11.82 0.85 21.76
CA ASP A 188 -13.22 1.33 21.84
C ASP A 188 -13.41 2.76 21.27
N SER A 189 -12.38 3.33 20.68
CA SER A 189 -12.48 4.69 20.14
C SER A 189 -13.42 4.76 18.92
N PRO A 190 -14.36 5.71 18.90
CA PRO A 190 -15.23 5.94 17.75
C PRO A 190 -14.46 6.50 16.52
N LEU A 191 -13.20 6.89 16.68
CA LEU A 191 -12.34 7.34 15.61
C LEU A 191 -11.73 6.18 14.83
N ASN A 192 -11.69 4.98 15.40
CA ASN A 192 -11.24 3.79 14.69
C ASN A 192 -12.25 3.42 13.61
N ARG A 193 -11.77 3.34 12.38
CA ARG A 193 -12.62 3.00 11.24
C ARG A 193 -11.81 2.34 10.13
N GLU A 194 -12.50 1.53 9.36
CA GLU A 194 -11.97 0.93 8.14
C GLU A 194 -12.85 1.30 6.95
N ILE A 195 -12.21 1.54 5.81
CA ILE A 195 -12.90 1.78 4.54
C ILE A 195 -12.29 0.83 3.51
N ARG A 196 -13.17 0.12 2.80
CA ARG A 196 -12.83 -0.72 1.67
C ARG A 196 -13.57 -0.21 0.44
N ASN A 197 -12.84 0.10 -0.58
CA ASN A 197 -13.41 0.47 -1.87
C ASN A 197 -13.25 -0.68 -2.86
N PRO A 198 -14.13 -0.79 -3.85
CA PRO A 198 -13.91 -1.69 -4.97
C PRO A 198 -12.57 -1.41 -5.63
N LEU A 199 -11.89 -2.48 -6.03
CA LEU A 199 -10.66 -2.35 -6.81
C LEU A 199 -10.95 -1.65 -8.14
N PRO A 200 -9.98 -0.92 -8.71
CA PRO A 200 -10.09 -0.35 -10.04
C PRO A 200 -10.53 -1.42 -11.04
N SER A 201 -11.35 -1.02 -12.02
CA SER A 201 -11.82 -1.96 -13.03
C SER A 201 -10.64 -2.49 -13.84
N GLN A 202 -10.76 -3.71 -14.37
CA GLN A 202 -9.80 -4.32 -15.28
C GLN A 202 -9.39 -3.39 -16.42
N ARG A 203 -10.35 -2.65 -16.97
CA ARG A 203 -10.08 -1.69 -18.03
C ARG A 203 -9.08 -0.63 -17.61
N SER A 204 -9.18 -0.12 -16.38
CA SER A 204 -8.23 0.86 -15.83
C SER A 204 -6.84 0.26 -15.64
N LEU A 205 -6.76 -0.99 -15.19
CA LEU A 205 -5.50 -1.72 -15.03
C LEU A 205 -4.84 -2.03 -16.38
N GLN A 206 -5.62 -2.46 -17.38
CA GLN A 206 -5.15 -2.71 -18.74
C GLN A 206 -4.65 -1.42 -19.40
N GLN A 207 -5.41 -0.32 -19.27
CA GLN A 207 -5.00 0.99 -19.79
C GLN A 207 -3.69 1.45 -19.15
N HIS A 208 -3.54 1.24 -17.84
CA HIS A 208 -2.31 1.58 -17.14
C HIS A 208 -1.12 0.78 -17.69
N ILE A 209 -1.24 -0.54 -17.82
CA ILE A 209 -0.16 -1.39 -18.36
C ILE A 209 0.20 -1.00 -19.78
N LEU A 210 -0.79 -0.73 -20.63
CA LEU A 210 -0.54 -0.28 -22.01
C LEU A 210 0.12 1.09 -22.04
N SER A 211 -0.17 1.96 -21.08
CA SER A 211 0.51 3.25 -20.91
C SER A 211 1.97 3.06 -20.52
N GLU A 212 2.24 2.25 -19.49
CA GLU A 212 3.60 1.94 -19.05
C GLU A 212 4.44 1.27 -20.17
N GLU A 213 3.84 0.35 -20.95
CA GLU A 213 4.51 -0.26 -22.11
C GLU A 213 4.90 0.74 -23.18
N ARG A 214 4.14 1.81 -23.37
CA ARG A 214 4.44 2.88 -24.34
C ARG A 214 5.54 3.80 -23.85
N HIS A 215 5.52 4.16 -22.57
CA HIS A 215 6.43 5.15 -22.00
C HIS A 215 7.77 4.57 -21.54
N ALA A 216 7.82 3.28 -21.28
CA ALA A 216 9.02 2.58 -20.85
C ALA A 216 9.21 1.26 -21.63
N PRO A 217 9.61 1.32 -22.92
CA PRO A 217 9.85 0.12 -23.73
C PRO A 217 10.86 -0.85 -23.10
N SER A 218 11.79 -0.32 -22.28
CA SER A 218 12.77 -1.11 -21.52
C SER A 218 12.11 -2.09 -20.52
N LEU A 219 10.88 -1.85 -20.09
CA LEU A 219 10.14 -2.77 -19.22
C LEU A 219 9.77 -4.09 -19.93
N LYS A 220 9.94 -4.19 -21.24
CA LYS A 220 9.79 -5.43 -22.02
C LYS A 220 11.07 -6.27 -22.04
N ASP A 221 12.20 -5.67 -21.66
CA ASP A 221 13.49 -6.36 -21.62
C ASP A 221 13.61 -7.17 -20.32
N PRO A 222 13.74 -8.50 -20.39
CA PRO A 222 13.89 -9.36 -19.21
C PRO A 222 15.10 -9.01 -18.33
N THR A 223 16.09 -8.31 -18.88
CA THR A 223 17.28 -7.86 -18.15
C THR A 223 17.06 -6.54 -17.40
N HIS A 224 15.97 -5.82 -17.72
CA HIS A 224 15.65 -4.57 -17.06
C HIS A 224 15.20 -4.82 -15.61
N PRO A 225 15.73 -4.08 -14.62
CA PRO A 225 15.38 -4.28 -13.20
C PRO A 225 13.87 -4.20 -12.91
N GLY A 226 13.11 -3.41 -13.65
CA GLY A 226 11.66 -3.27 -13.52
C GLY A 226 10.84 -4.33 -14.24
N TYR A 227 11.46 -5.21 -15.06
CA TYR A 227 10.76 -6.21 -15.85
C TYR A 227 9.92 -7.16 -14.98
N GLN A 228 10.48 -7.64 -13.88
CA GLN A 228 9.79 -8.59 -13.01
C GLN A 228 8.53 -7.99 -12.38
N LEU A 229 8.58 -6.74 -11.95
CA LEU A 229 7.41 -6.03 -11.42
C LEU A 229 6.33 -5.83 -12.49
N PHE A 230 6.75 -5.48 -13.68
CA PHE A 230 5.85 -5.31 -14.81
C PHE A 230 5.22 -6.64 -15.26
N ALA A 231 6.02 -7.70 -15.34
CA ALA A 231 5.53 -9.05 -15.62
C ALA A 231 4.55 -9.53 -14.54
N GLN A 232 4.87 -9.29 -13.28
CA GLN A 232 4.01 -9.64 -12.15
C GLN A 232 2.71 -8.82 -12.12
N ALA A 233 2.74 -7.54 -12.52
CA ALA A 233 1.51 -6.75 -12.67
C ALA A 233 0.60 -7.34 -13.74
N LYS A 234 1.16 -7.83 -14.85
CA LYS A 234 0.42 -8.56 -15.90
C LYS A 234 -0.18 -9.87 -15.37
N ASP A 235 0.60 -10.65 -14.64
CA ASP A 235 0.12 -11.92 -14.05
C ASP A 235 -1.00 -11.66 -13.04
N HIS A 236 -0.91 -10.60 -12.25
CA HIS A 236 -1.95 -10.24 -11.29
C HIS A 236 -3.28 -9.90 -11.98
N ILE A 237 -3.22 -9.20 -13.11
CA ILE A 237 -4.41 -8.94 -13.93
C ILE A 237 -5.03 -10.22 -14.44
N GLN A 238 -4.23 -11.16 -14.92
CA GLN A 238 -4.73 -12.45 -15.39
C GLN A 238 -5.39 -13.28 -14.27
N ILE A 239 -4.88 -13.17 -13.04
CA ILE A 239 -5.49 -13.82 -11.88
C ILE A 239 -6.84 -13.19 -11.55
N LEU A 240 -6.91 -11.85 -11.52
CA LEU A 240 -8.17 -11.14 -11.31
C LEU A 240 -9.20 -11.44 -12.41
N ASP A 241 -8.77 -11.61 -13.66
CA ASP A 241 -9.60 -12.03 -14.79
C ASP A 241 -10.23 -13.39 -14.55
N ARG A 242 -9.42 -14.35 -14.13
CA ARG A 242 -9.88 -15.70 -13.85
C ARG A 242 -10.85 -15.78 -12.67
N GLU A 243 -10.62 -14.95 -11.63
CA GLU A 243 -11.49 -14.90 -10.46
C GLU A 243 -12.83 -14.21 -10.78
N HIS A 244 -12.82 -13.16 -11.59
CA HIS A 244 -14.06 -12.50 -12.06
C HIS A 244 -14.85 -13.40 -13.00
N GLY A 245 -14.18 -14.11 -13.92
CA GLY A 245 -14.82 -15.08 -14.79
C GLY A 245 -15.53 -16.18 -14.01
N ARG A 246 -14.88 -16.73 -12.97
CA ARG A 246 -15.50 -17.76 -12.10
C ARG A 246 -16.70 -17.22 -11.31
N GLN A 247 -16.68 -15.96 -10.86
CA GLN A 247 -17.79 -15.35 -10.13
C GLN A 247 -18.99 -15.08 -11.04
N THR A 248 -18.77 -14.69 -12.30
CA THR A 248 -19.85 -14.51 -13.29
C THR A 248 -20.48 -15.84 -13.68
N ASP A 249 -19.67 -16.87 -13.86
CA ASP A 249 -20.16 -18.22 -14.18
C ASP A 249 -20.97 -18.83 -13.01
N ALA A 250 -20.51 -18.66 -11.77
CA ALA A 250 -21.23 -19.10 -10.58
C ALA A 250 -22.58 -18.36 -10.37
N ARG A 251 -22.64 -17.07 -10.70
CA ARG A 251 -23.90 -16.30 -10.65
C ARG A 251 -24.87 -16.71 -11.76
N SER A 252 -24.35 -17.01 -12.96
CA SER A 252 -25.18 -17.50 -14.08
C SER A 252 -25.73 -18.89 -13.81
N ALA A 253 -24.96 -19.77 -13.19
CA ALA A 253 -25.40 -21.12 -12.81
C ALA A 253 -26.50 -21.11 -11.74
N ASN A 254 -26.50 -20.17 -10.82
CA ASN A 254 -27.54 -20.04 -9.78
C ASN A 254 -28.85 -19.41 -10.29
N LEU A 255 -28.86 -18.83 -11.49
CA LEU A 255 -30.06 -18.24 -12.10
C LEU A 255 -30.82 -19.24 -13.01
N THR A 256 -30.30 -20.45 -13.21
CA THR A 256 -30.87 -21.47 -14.11
C THR A 256 -31.47 -22.68 -13.39
N CYS A 257 -31.75 -22.63 -12.08
CA CYS A 257 -32.57 -23.65 -11.44
C CYS A 257 -34.07 -23.30 -11.61
N PRO A 258 -34.82 -24.00 -12.47
CA PRO A 258 -36.28 -23.86 -12.50
C PRO A 258 -36.89 -24.64 -11.32
N HIS A 259 -37.87 -24.03 -10.71
CA HIS A 259 -38.80 -24.68 -9.79
C HIS A 259 -39.66 -25.70 -10.51
#